data_40071376c8f8a41f6da06a8f26f70033
#
_entry.id   40071376c8f8a41f6da06a8f26f70033
#
_cell.length_a   1.000
_cell.length_b   1.000
_cell.length_c   1.000
_cell.angle_alpha   90.00
_cell.angle_beta   90.00
_cell.angle_gamma   90.00
#
_symmetry.space_group_name_H-M   'P 1'
#
loop_
_entity.id
_entity.type
_entity.pdbx_description
1 polymer ?
#
loop_
_entity_poly.entity_id
_entity_poly.type
_entity_poly.pdbx_seq_one_letter_code
_entity_poly.pdbx_strand_id
1 'polypeptide(L)'
;MNRRTKIFLGVIVLLLVVGGATLFVLDNTKRSMAAEYNPQINPADFTTEITNKYFALPVGKKLTYETTEQGRVTERIEIEILPDTMTIAGVETVVYLDKEYKNGQLVEETRDYLAQHKNGDVWYFGEDVNNYLNGMLVNHSGSFLHGKDGAKAGIWMKAEQRVGDSYRQEFYVGHAEDIRDTAATGETVATKSGTYTDCVKVYDWTPLEKSAREYKYHCPQVGALVLTEDLETGSRSELVNVSQP
;
A
#
# COMPACT_ATOMS: atom_id res chain seq x y z
N MET A 1 -22.13 -21.50 5.22
CA MET A 1 -21.92 -20.79 3.94
C MET A 1 -20.98 -19.64 4.30
N ASN A 2 -19.67 -19.92 4.22
CA ASN A 2 -18.63 -19.02 4.75
C ASN A 2 -18.35 -17.90 3.75
N ARG A 3 -18.71 -16.66 4.11
CA ARG A 3 -18.24 -15.47 3.41
C ARG A 3 -16.77 -15.28 3.77
N ARG A 4 -15.93 -15.27 2.78
CA ARG A 4 -14.49 -15.04 2.92
C ARG A 4 -14.25 -13.54 3.10
N THR A 5 -13.71 -13.18 4.25
CA THR A 5 -13.18 -11.85 4.54
C THR A 5 -11.92 -11.66 3.70
N LYS A 6 -11.90 -10.63 2.88
CA LYS A 6 -10.69 -10.21 2.16
C LYS A 6 -10.22 -8.92 2.81
N ILE A 7 -9.04 -8.94 3.38
CA ILE A 7 -8.35 -7.73 3.82
C ILE A 7 -7.35 -7.38 2.73
N PHE A 8 -7.42 -6.14 2.30
CA PHE A 8 -6.58 -5.59 1.27
C PHE A 8 -5.41 -4.80 1.88
N LEU A 9 -4.25 -5.42 1.87
CA LEU A 9 -2.98 -4.80 1.57
C LEU A 9 -2.52 -5.53 0.31
N GLY A 10 -2.70 -4.96 -0.83
CA GLY A 10 -2.44 -5.61 -2.11
C GLY A 10 -3.72 -6.12 -2.79
N VAL A 11 -3.93 -5.69 -4.01
CA VAL A 11 -5.11 -5.96 -4.84
C VAL A 11 -5.11 -7.42 -5.30
N ILE A 12 -6.03 -8.25 -4.79
CA ILE A 12 -6.31 -9.55 -5.43
C ILE A 12 -7.46 -9.36 -6.43
N VAL A 13 -7.13 -9.29 -7.72
CA VAL A 13 -8.10 -9.30 -8.81
C VAL A 13 -8.39 -10.73 -9.23
N LEU A 14 -9.59 -11.21 -8.95
CA LEU A 14 -10.12 -12.46 -9.53
C LEU A 14 -10.96 -12.12 -10.76
N LEU A 15 -10.40 -12.30 -11.97
CA LEU A 15 -11.12 -12.11 -13.23
C LEU A 15 -11.93 -13.36 -13.59
N LEU A 16 -13.25 -13.21 -13.69
CA LEU A 16 -14.12 -14.09 -14.45
C LEU A 16 -14.44 -13.45 -15.81
N VAL A 17 -14.09 -14.18 -16.88
CA VAL A 17 -14.28 -13.77 -18.28
C VAL A 17 -15.75 -13.94 -18.68
N VAL A 18 -16.39 -12.85 -19.16
CA VAL A 18 -17.61 -12.91 -19.96
C VAL A 18 -17.49 -11.98 -21.17
N GLY A 19 -17.67 -12.57 -22.29
CA GLY A 19 -17.69 -12.24 -23.74
C GLY A 19 -17.79 -10.81 -24.29
N GLY A 20 -16.96 -10.50 -25.14
CA GLY A 20 -16.86 -10.19 -26.58
C GLY A 20 -17.35 -8.83 -27.10
N ALA A 21 -18.23 -8.03 -26.51
CA ALA A 21 -18.69 -6.76 -27.08
C ALA A 21 -18.46 -5.53 -26.18
N THR A 22 -18.23 -5.72 -24.92
CA THR A 22 -17.95 -4.67 -23.93
C THR A 22 -16.48 -4.21 -23.94
N LEU A 23 -15.61 -4.99 -24.55
CA LEU A 23 -14.16 -4.77 -24.57
C LEU A 23 -13.72 -3.47 -25.28
N PHE A 24 -14.40 -3.06 -26.35
CA PHE A 24 -13.95 -1.93 -27.17
C PHE A 24 -14.23 -0.55 -26.51
N VAL A 25 -15.34 -0.42 -25.80
CA VAL A 25 -15.69 0.84 -25.10
C VAL A 25 -14.87 1.00 -23.82
N LEU A 26 -14.62 -0.10 -23.10
CA LEU A 26 -13.79 -0.13 -21.90
C LEU A 26 -12.32 0.18 -22.21
N ASP A 27 -11.79 -0.29 -23.34
CA ASP A 27 -10.40 -0.04 -23.74
C ASP A 27 -10.15 1.44 -24.08
N ASN A 28 -11.10 2.11 -24.73
CA ASN A 28 -10.97 3.55 -25.03
C ASN A 28 -11.07 4.42 -23.78
N THR A 29 -11.91 4.07 -22.83
CA THR A 29 -12.05 4.81 -21.55
C THR A 29 -10.78 4.62 -20.70
N LYS A 30 -10.25 3.40 -20.63
CA LYS A 30 -9.00 3.09 -19.94
C LYS A 30 -7.81 3.82 -20.55
N ARG A 31 -7.73 3.85 -21.90
CA ARG A 31 -6.69 4.64 -22.60
C ARG A 31 -6.78 6.14 -22.33
N SER A 32 -7.98 6.70 -22.25
CA SER A 32 -8.20 8.11 -21.91
C SER A 32 -7.71 8.43 -20.49
N MET A 33 -8.04 7.60 -19.50
CA MET A 33 -7.58 7.78 -18.12
C MET A 33 -6.06 7.60 -17.97
N ALA A 34 -5.46 6.65 -18.70
CA ALA A 34 -4.03 6.43 -18.71
C ALA A 34 -3.24 7.59 -19.33
N ALA A 35 -3.82 8.26 -20.31
CA ALA A 35 -3.21 9.44 -20.94
C ALA A 35 -3.25 10.68 -20.03
N GLU A 36 -4.22 10.77 -19.11
CA GLU A 36 -4.39 11.90 -18.21
C GLU A 36 -3.39 11.87 -17.03
N TYR A 37 -3.14 10.70 -16.42
CA TYR A 37 -2.16 10.56 -15.34
C TYR A 37 -0.78 10.26 -15.92
N ASN A 38 0.12 11.24 -15.88
CA ASN A 38 1.48 11.07 -16.40
C ASN A 38 2.50 11.85 -15.56
N PRO A 39 2.88 11.30 -14.38
CA PRO A 39 3.85 11.95 -13.51
C PRO A 39 5.20 12.10 -14.22
N GLN A 40 5.81 13.26 -14.08
CA GLN A 40 7.14 13.51 -14.60
C GLN A 40 8.17 13.09 -13.55
N ILE A 41 8.89 12.02 -13.83
CA ILE A 41 9.92 11.46 -12.95
C ILE A 41 11.29 11.88 -13.46
N ASN A 42 12.00 12.67 -12.64
CA ASN A 42 13.43 12.93 -12.83
C ASN A 42 14.21 12.16 -11.76
N PRO A 43 14.98 11.13 -12.11
CA PRO A 43 15.68 10.30 -11.13
C PRO A 43 16.57 11.08 -10.16
N ALA A 44 17.16 12.19 -10.61
CA ALA A 44 18.03 13.01 -9.76
C ALA A 44 17.30 13.72 -8.60
N ASP A 45 15.95 13.70 -8.60
CA ASP A 45 15.14 14.33 -7.58
C ASP A 45 14.74 13.36 -6.45
N PHE A 46 15.22 12.10 -6.51
CA PHE A 46 14.85 11.05 -5.57
C PHE A 46 16.04 10.53 -4.76
N THR A 47 15.76 10.04 -3.56
CA THR A 47 16.73 9.41 -2.65
C THR A 47 16.10 8.18 -1.96
N THR A 48 16.95 7.24 -1.57
CA THR A 48 16.60 6.09 -0.72
C THR A 48 16.55 6.47 0.76
N GLU A 49 17.00 7.67 1.16
CA GLU A 49 16.85 8.16 2.52
C GLU A 49 15.43 8.67 2.74
N ILE A 50 14.54 7.80 3.23
CA ILE A 50 13.12 8.13 3.47
C ILE A 50 12.93 8.59 4.90
N THR A 51 12.78 9.91 5.08
CA THR A 51 12.66 10.60 6.37
C THR A 51 11.32 11.30 6.57
N ASN A 52 10.34 11.03 5.70
CA ASN A 52 9.00 11.61 5.81
C ASN A 52 8.43 11.41 7.22
N LYS A 53 7.88 12.49 7.82
CA LYS A 53 7.39 12.52 9.19
C LYS A 53 6.40 11.39 9.51
N TYR A 54 5.55 11.02 8.57
CA TYR A 54 4.51 10.02 8.75
C TYR A 54 4.88 8.64 8.17
N PHE A 55 6.01 8.57 7.43
CA PHE A 55 6.45 7.35 6.78
C PHE A 55 7.97 7.34 6.60
N ALA A 56 8.68 7.07 7.69
CA ALA A 56 10.15 6.99 7.72
C ALA A 56 10.62 5.54 7.65
N LEU A 57 11.53 5.24 6.74
CA LEU A 57 11.98 3.88 6.42
C LEU A 57 13.51 3.72 6.58
N PRO A 58 14.06 3.83 7.80
CA PRO A 58 15.47 3.47 7.99
C PRO A 58 15.67 1.97 7.77
N VAL A 59 16.75 1.61 7.10
CA VAL A 59 17.12 0.20 6.85
C VAL A 59 17.21 -0.57 8.18
N GLY A 60 16.62 -1.76 8.20
CA GLY A 60 16.54 -2.62 9.40
C GLY A 60 15.33 -2.35 10.30
N LYS A 61 14.55 -1.29 10.05
CA LYS A 61 13.28 -1.09 10.76
C LYS A 61 12.34 -2.26 10.50
N LYS A 62 11.70 -2.74 11.57
CA LYS A 62 10.69 -3.80 11.50
C LYS A 62 9.42 -3.36 12.20
N LEU A 63 8.29 -3.70 11.61
CA LEU A 63 6.96 -3.43 12.14
C LEU A 63 6.14 -4.73 12.15
N THR A 64 5.31 -4.91 13.15
CA THR A 64 4.37 -6.04 13.20
C THR A 64 2.98 -5.50 13.49
N TYR A 65 2.02 -5.92 12.68
CA TYR A 65 0.60 -5.59 12.84
C TYR A 65 -0.19 -6.87 13.08
N GLU A 66 -1.27 -6.78 13.86
CA GLU A 66 -2.17 -7.89 14.13
C GLU A 66 -3.63 -7.48 14.03
N THR A 67 -4.41 -8.27 13.32
CA THR A 67 -5.88 -8.25 13.40
C THR A 67 -6.33 -9.31 14.38
N THR A 68 -7.17 -8.93 15.34
CA THR A 68 -7.67 -9.84 16.38
C THR A 68 -9.19 -9.92 16.30
N GLU A 69 -9.71 -11.14 16.15
CA GLU A 69 -11.13 -11.45 16.19
C GLU A 69 -11.42 -12.44 17.31
N GLN A 70 -12.41 -12.14 18.16
CA GLN A 70 -12.81 -12.98 19.29
C GLN A 70 -11.62 -13.42 20.18
N GLY A 71 -10.64 -12.53 20.37
CA GLY A 71 -9.46 -12.78 21.21
C GLY A 71 -8.37 -13.65 20.55
N ARG A 72 -8.48 -13.94 19.26
CA ARG A 72 -7.45 -14.66 18.50
C ARG A 72 -6.89 -13.78 17.41
N VAL A 73 -5.57 -13.85 17.18
CA VAL A 73 -4.93 -13.24 16.03
C VAL A 73 -5.33 -14.03 14.79
N THR A 74 -6.09 -13.39 13.89
CA THR A 74 -6.53 -13.99 12.61
C THR A 74 -5.61 -13.63 11.48
N GLU A 75 -4.97 -12.43 11.58
CA GLU A 75 -4.01 -11.95 10.58
C GLU A 75 -2.83 -11.30 11.28
N ARG A 76 -1.67 -11.43 10.65
CA ARG A 76 -0.44 -10.80 11.05
C ARG A 76 0.30 -10.31 9.83
N ILE A 77 0.81 -9.08 9.90
CA ILE A 77 1.64 -8.47 8.88
C ILE A 77 3.00 -8.18 9.48
N GLU A 78 4.05 -8.58 8.80
CA GLU A 78 5.44 -8.34 9.19
C GLU A 78 6.12 -7.53 8.10
N ILE A 79 6.58 -6.33 8.48
CA ILE A 79 7.31 -5.43 7.59
C ILE A 79 8.78 -5.42 7.98
N GLU A 80 9.64 -5.41 6.97
CA GLU A 80 11.08 -5.18 7.14
C GLU A 80 11.61 -4.27 6.04
N ILE A 81 12.39 -3.26 6.42
CA ILE A 81 13.11 -2.40 5.47
C ILE A 81 14.46 -3.06 5.19
N LEU A 82 14.59 -3.59 3.97
CA LEU A 82 15.78 -4.35 3.58
C LEU A 82 16.96 -3.42 3.27
N PRO A 83 18.21 -3.91 3.41
CA PRO A 83 19.41 -3.18 2.98
C PRO A 83 19.57 -3.16 1.45
N ASP A 84 18.86 -4.03 0.74
CA ASP A 84 18.88 -4.10 -0.72
C ASP A 84 18.13 -2.93 -1.32
N THR A 85 18.53 -2.53 -2.53
CA THR A 85 17.84 -1.52 -3.34
C THR A 85 17.46 -2.09 -4.70
N MET A 86 16.48 -1.46 -5.36
CA MET A 86 16.08 -1.77 -6.73
C MET A 86 16.07 -0.50 -7.57
N THR A 87 16.63 -0.56 -8.77
CA THR A 87 16.57 0.57 -9.71
C THR A 87 15.39 0.39 -10.67
N ILE A 88 14.43 1.34 -10.63
CA ILE A 88 13.24 1.34 -11.49
C ILE A 88 13.20 2.64 -12.28
N ALA A 89 13.22 2.53 -13.62
CA ALA A 89 13.25 3.69 -14.53
C ALA A 89 14.33 4.73 -14.17
N GLY A 90 15.50 4.26 -13.66
CA GLY A 90 16.62 5.10 -13.28
C GLY A 90 16.57 5.66 -11.85
N VAL A 91 15.48 5.44 -11.11
CA VAL A 91 15.36 5.81 -9.69
C VAL A 91 15.80 4.62 -8.83
N GLU A 92 16.73 4.86 -7.90
CA GLU A 92 17.08 3.89 -6.87
C GLU A 92 16.01 3.91 -5.76
N THR A 93 15.47 2.75 -5.42
CA THR A 93 14.36 2.60 -4.45
C THR A 93 14.78 1.73 -3.27
N VAL A 94 14.22 2.02 -2.10
CA VAL A 94 14.25 1.15 -0.91
C VAL A 94 13.34 -0.05 -1.17
N VAL A 95 13.71 -1.20 -0.63
CA VAL A 95 12.86 -2.39 -0.62
C VAL A 95 12.16 -2.50 0.73
N TYR A 96 10.85 -2.30 0.70
CA TYR A 96 9.96 -2.51 1.84
C TYR A 96 9.33 -3.90 1.68
N LEU A 97 9.80 -4.85 2.49
CA LEU A 97 9.31 -6.22 2.45
C LEU A 97 8.10 -6.35 3.36
N ASP A 98 6.97 -6.74 2.79
CA ASP A 98 5.72 -7.03 3.47
C ASP A 98 5.42 -8.54 3.42
N LYS A 99 5.07 -9.13 4.56
CA LYS A 99 4.65 -10.53 4.67
C LYS A 99 3.33 -10.62 5.41
N GLU A 100 2.31 -11.12 4.72
CA GLU A 100 0.99 -11.32 5.29
C GLU A 100 0.73 -12.78 5.65
N TYR A 101 0.23 -12.97 6.86
CA TYR A 101 -0.15 -14.29 7.38
C TYR A 101 -1.62 -14.30 7.76
N LYS A 102 -2.36 -15.34 7.35
CA LYS A 102 -3.72 -15.63 7.78
C LYS A 102 -3.76 -16.95 8.54
N ASN A 103 -4.23 -16.90 9.79
CA ASN A 103 -4.23 -18.06 10.69
C ASN A 103 -2.85 -18.75 10.77
N GLY A 104 -1.78 -17.95 10.76
CA GLY A 104 -0.39 -18.42 10.84
C GLY A 104 0.20 -18.97 9.54
N GLN A 105 -0.54 -18.94 8.43
CA GLN A 105 -0.05 -19.35 7.13
C GLN A 105 0.30 -18.12 6.28
N LEU A 106 1.49 -18.11 5.68
CA LEU A 106 1.88 -17.08 4.71
C LEU A 106 0.91 -17.11 3.53
N VAL A 107 0.29 -15.97 3.23
CA VAL A 107 -0.65 -15.80 2.11
C VAL A 107 -0.13 -14.85 1.06
N GLU A 108 0.74 -13.90 1.46
CA GLU A 108 1.38 -12.97 0.54
C GLU A 108 2.78 -12.58 1.03
N GLU A 109 3.70 -12.42 0.10
CA GLU A 109 4.98 -11.75 0.30
C GLU A 109 5.16 -10.73 -0.81
N THR A 110 5.28 -9.46 -0.44
CA THR A 110 5.40 -8.35 -1.38
C THR A 110 6.67 -7.57 -1.13
N ARG A 111 7.35 -7.16 -2.19
CA ARG A 111 8.45 -6.20 -2.17
C ARG A 111 8.00 -4.92 -2.82
N ASP A 112 7.74 -3.91 -1.98
CA ASP A 112 7.39 -2.58 -2.43
C ASP A 112 8.66 -1.74 -2.68
N TYR A 113 8.65 -0.95 -3.73
CA TYR A 113 9.78 -0.15 -4.17
C TYR A 113 9.47 1.34 -4.00
N LEU A 114 10.11 1.96 -3.01
CA LEU A 114 9.81 3.32 -2.55
C LEU A 114 11.04 4.23 -2.63
N ALA A 115 10.83 5.50 -2.95
CA ALA A 115 11.86 6.52 -2.89
C ALA A 115 11.28 7.86 -2.43
N GLN A 116 12.05 8.68 -1.74
CA GLN A 116 11.63 10.00 -1.33
C GLN A 116 12.07 11.04 -2.35
N HIS A 117 11.10 11.82 -2.84
CA HIS A 117 11.37 12.97 -3.68
C HIS A 117 11.90 14.15 -2.84
N LYS A 118 12.68 15.05 -3.43
CA LYS A 118 13.29 16.22 -2.78
C LYS A 118 12.31 17.17 -2.07
N ASN A 119 11.00 17.12 -2.40
CA ASN A 119 9.95 17.86 -1.70
C ASN A 119 9.46 17.13 -0.42
N GLY A 120 9.97 15.93 -0.13
CA GLY A 120 9.62 15.11 1.02
C GLY A 120 8.49 14.11 0.77
N ASP A 121 7.83 14.12 -0.39
CA ASP A 121 6.84 13.10 -0.75
C ASP A 121 7.53 11.76 -0.94
N VAL A 122 6.95 10.69 -0.41
CA VAL A 122 7.37 9.32 -0.68
C VAL A 122 6.59 8.80 -1.86
N TRP A 123 7.31 8.31 -2.86
CA TRP A 123 6.75 7.78 -4.09
C TRP A 123 6.85 6.26 -4.15
N TYR A 124 5.85 5.65 -4.75
CA TYR A 124 5.72 4.23 -4.99
C TYR A 124 6.01 3.91 -6.46
N PHE A 125 7.08 3.16 -6.70
CA PHE A 125 7.56 2.85 -8.04
C PHE A 125 7.11 1.49 -8.54
N GLY A 126 6.49 0.69 -7.67
CA GLY A 126 5.96 -0.62 -8.02
C GLY A 126 6.18 -1.65 -6.93
N GLU A 127 5.79 -2.87 -7.24
CA GLU A 127 5.87 -4.02 -6.35
C GLU A 127 6.09 -5.32 -7.10
N ASP A 128 6.72 -6.29 -6.40
CA ASP A 128 6.77 -7.69 -6.78
C ASP A 128 5.99 -8.51 -5.75
N VAL A 129 4.85 -9.05 -6.16
CA VAL A 129 3.91 -9.81 -5.31
C VAL A 129 4.06 -11.30 -5.52
N ASN A 130 4.11 -12.05 -4.44
CA ASN A 130 4.02 -13.51 -4.40
C ASN A 130 2.79 -13.91 -3.58
N ASN A 131 1.76 -14.44 -4.24
CA ASN A 131 0.55 -14.94 -3.57
C ASN A 131 0.65 -16.44 -3.29
N TYR A 132 0.33 -16.86 -2.08
CA TYR A 132 0.44 -18.24 -1.63
C TYR A 132 -0.91 -18.85 -1.24
N LEU A 133 -1.09 -20.13 -1.53
CA LEU A 133 -2.20 -20.95 -1.05
C LEU A 133 -1.66 -22.28 -0.54
N ASN A 134 -1.91 -22.58 0.73
CA ASN A 134 -1.42 -23.79 1.41
C ASN A 134 0.11 -23.96 1.29
N GLY A 135 0.86 -22.85 1.41
CA GLY A 135 2.33 -22.82 1.33
C GLY A 135 2.91 -22.92 -0.08
N MET A 136 2.08 -22.96 -1.13
CA MET A 136 2.53 -22.98 -2.52
C MET A 136 2.30 -21.62 -3.17
N LEU A 137 3.30 -21.12 -3.90
CA LEU A 137 3.16 -19.95 -4.75
C LEU A 137 2.12 -20.24 -5.86
N VAL A 138 1.10 -19.38 -5.98
CA VAL A 138 0.02 -19.58 -6.96
C VAL A 138 -0.01 -18.55 -8.07
N ASN A 139 0.39 -17.30 -7.80
CA ASN A 139 0.47 -16.25 -8.81
C ASN A 139 1.23 -15.02 -8.30
N HIS A 140 1.39 -14.02 -9.20
CA HIS A 140 2.02 -12.72 -8.96
C HIS A 140 1.04 -11.56 -9.20
N SER A 141 -0.27 -11.80 -9.01
CA SER A 141 -1.29 -10.77 -9.21
C SER A 141 -1.07 -9.60 -8.25
N GLY A 142 -1.18 -8.38 -8.74
CA GLY A 142 -0.84 -7.15 -8.04
C GLY A 142 0.48 -6.54 -8.54
N SER A 143 1.45 -7.36 -8.93
CA SER A 143 2.76 -6.85 -9.35
C SER A 143 2.69 -5.84 -10.48
N PHE A 144 3.40 -4.72 -10.31
CA PHE A 144 3.61 -3.71 -11.35
C PHE A 144 4.95 -3.00 -11.13
N LEU A 145 5.51 -2.43 -12.19
CA LEU A 145 6.70 -1.58 -12.09
C LEU A 145 6.53 -0.34 -12.96
N HIS A 146 6.85 0.83 -12.43
CA HIS A 146 6.82 2.08 -13.18
C HIS A 146 7.59 1.97 -14.50
N GLY A 147 6.93 2.39 -15.59
CA GLY A 147 7.49 2.38 -16.95
C GLY A 147 7.36 1.05 -17.68
N LYS A 148 6.83 -0.02 -17.05
CA LYS A 148 6.51 -1.28 -17.72
C LYS A 148 5.00 -1.36 -17.98
N ASP A 149 4.62 -1.86 -19.16
CA ASP A 149 3.24 -2.18 -19.57
C ASP A 149 2.23 -1.04 -19.35
N GLY A 150 2.71 0.22 -19.29
CA GLY A 150 1.90 1.40 -19.05
C GLY A 150 1.68 1.75 -17.57
N ALA A 151 2.25 0.96 -16.66
CA ALA A 151 2.21 1.25 -15.24
C ALA A 151 3.01 2.51 -14.87
N LYS A 152 2.53 3.26 -13.90
CA LYS A 152 3.10 4.55 -13.48
C LYS A 152 3.20 4.62 -11.96
N ALA A 153 4.29 5.20 -11.49
CA ALA A 153 4.49 5.50 -10.08
C ALA A 153 3.42 6.45 -9.55
N GLY A 154 3.11 6.33 -8.27
CA GLY A 154 2.24 7.23 -7.54
C GLY A 154 2.88 7.73 -6.26
N ILE A 155 2.11 8.42 -5.43
CA ILE A 155 2.57 8.94 -4.15
C ILE A 155 2.07 8.03 -3.03
N TRP A 156 3.00 7.43 -2.29
CA TRP A 156 2.66 6.63 -1.10
C TRP A 156 2.26 7.53 0.08
N MET A 157 3.05 8.59 0.32
CA MET A 157 2.80 9.52 1.42
C MET A 157 3.28 10.93 1.05
N LYS A 158 2.40 11.91 1.11
CA LYS A 158 2.78 13.32 0.96
C LYS A 158 3.60 13.82 2.15
N ALA A 159 4.51 14.75 1.91
CA ALA A 159 5.25 15.47 2.96
C ALA A 159 4.32 16.37 3.77
N GLU A 160 3.47 17.12 3.08
CA GLU A 160 2.44 17.96 3.66
C GLU A 160 1.08 17.29 3.53
N GLN A 161 0.39 17.15 4.65
CA GLN A 161 -0.93 16.56 4.73
C GLN A 161 -2.00 17.65 4.85
N ARG A 162 -2.86 17.74 3.84
CA ARG A 162 -3.97 18.72 3.81
C ARG A 162 -5.27 17.96 3.65
N VAL A 163 -6.21 18.16 4.56
CA VAL A 163 -7.55 17.56 4.48
C VAL A 163 -8.20 17.91 3.15
N GLY A 164 -8.69 16.89 2.45
CA GLY A 164 -9.28 16.99 1.12
C GLY A 164 -8.29 16.79 -0.04
N ASP A 165 -6.99 16.63 0.22
CA ASP A 165 -6.05 16.18 -0.83
C ASP A 165 -6.41 14.76 -1.26
N SER A 166 -6.42 14.53 -2.58
CA SER A 166 -6.63 13.22 -3.20
C SER A 166 -5.50 12.96 -4.19
N TYR A 167 -4.91 11.77 -4.16
CA TYR A 167 -3.80 11.41 -5.02
C TYR A 167 -3.71 9.91 -5.27
N ARG A 168 -3.12 9.53 -6.41
CA ARG A 168 -2.89 8.12 -6.75
C ARG A 168 -1.68 7.61 -5.99
N GLN A 169 -1.83 6.45 -5.33
CA GLN A 169 -0.72 5.71 -4.75
C GLN A 169 0.01 4.91 -5.82
N GLU A 170 -0.74 4.46 -6.82
CA GLU A 170 -0.26 3.66 -7.94
C GLU A 170 -1.17 3.86 -9.15
N PHE A 171 -0.69 3.51 -10.32
CA PHE A 171 -1.51 3.57 -11.52
C PHE A 171 -1.07 2.55 -12.58
N TYR A 172 -1.76 1.43 -12.61
CA TYR A 172 -1.69 0.44 -13.69
C TYR A 172 -3.12 0.04 -14.08
N VAL A 173 -3.59 0.59 -15.20
CA VAL A 173 -5.01 0.57 -15.60
C VAL A 173 -5.62 -0.83 -15.58
N GLY A 174 -6.62 -1.04 -14.74
CA GLY A 174 -7.33 -2.30 -14.54
C GLY A 174 -6.57 -3.34 -13.71
N HIS A 175 -5.43 -2.98 -13.09
CA HIS A 175 -4.60 -3.87 -12.29
C HIS A 175 -4.29 -3.30 -10.92
N ALA A 176 -3.80 -2.05 -10.84
CA ALA A 176 -3.41 -1.36 -9.64
C ALA A 176 -3.77 0.12 -9.77
N GLU A 177 -4.82 0.58 -9.09
CA GLU A 177 -5.37 1.94 -9.25
C GLU A 177 -5.73 2.59 -7.91
N ASP A 178 -4.97 2.32 -6.86
CA ASP A 178 -5.27 2.80 -5.53
C ASP A 178 -5.13 4.30 -5.40
N ILE A 179 -6.09 4.88 -4.69
CA ILE A 179 -6.21 6.31 -4.44
C ILE A 179 -6.23 6.54 -2.94
N ARG A 180 -5.51 7.54 -2.51
CA ARG A 180 -5.46 8.00 -1.13
C ARG A 180 -6.01 9.40 -1.00
N ASP A 181 -6.97 9.58 -0.07
CA ASP A 181 -7.51 10.87 0.32
C ASP A 181 -7.06 11.21 1.74
N THR A 182 -6.58 12.43 1.99
CA THR A 182 -6.31 12.90 3.35
C THR A 182 -7.61 13.26 4.04
N ALA A 183 -8.09 12.42 4.95
CA ALA A 183 -9.38 12.56 5.60
C ALA A 183 -9.35 13.47 6.84
N ALA A 184 -8.28 13.38 7.66
CA ALA A 184 -8.08 14.23 8.84
C ALA A 184 -6.59 14.34 9.21
N THR A 185 -6.26 15.35 10.02
CA THR A 185 -4.92 15.56 10.59
C THR A 185 -5.05 15.88 12.08
N GLY A 186 -3.97 15.66 12.84
CA GLY A 186 -3.97 15.93 14.29
C GLY A 186 -4.76 14.90 15.11
N GLU A 187 -5.02 13.72 14.54
CA GLU A 187 -5.77 12.66 15.20
C GLU A 187 -5.00 12.05 16.39
N THR A 188 -5.76 11.60 17.39
CA THR A 188 -5.23 10.77 18.49
C THR A 188 -5.75 9.35 18.32
N VAL A 189 -4.82 8.38 18.28
CA VAL A 189 -5.12 6.98 18.00
C VAL A 189 -4.63 6.10 19.15
N ALA A 190 -5.52 5.30 19.70
CA ALA A 190 -5.19 4.29 20.69
C ALA A 190 -5.15 2.90 20.03
N THR A 191 -4.06 2.17 20.23
CA THR A 191 -3.83 0.79 19.81
C THR A 191 -3.33 -0.06 20.97
N LYS A 192 -3.13 -1.34 20.76
CA LYS A 192 -2.54 -2.24 21.77
C LYS A 192 -1.11 -1.85 22.16
N SER A 193 -0.36 -1.23 21.23
CA SER A 193 1.02 -0.80 21.47
C SER A 193 1.14 0.57 22.15
N GLY A 194 0.05 1.34 22.26
CA GLY A 194 0.05 2.65 22.92
C GLY A 194 -0.94 3.65 22.33
N THR A 195 -0.80 4.89 22.79
CA THR A 195 -1.58 6.04 22.27
C THR A 195 -0.64 6.96 21.51
N TYR A 196 -1.03 7.30 20.29
CA TYR A 196 -0.29 8.16 19.37
C TYR A 196 -1.09 9.43 19.09
N THR A 197 -0.40 10.54 18.92
CA THR A 197 -1.00 11.87 18.68
C THR A 197 -0.46 12.49 17.40
N ASP A 198 -1.10 13.53 16.91
CA ASP A 198 -0.72 14.25 15.68
C ASP A 198 -0.67 13.31 14.44
N CYS A 199 -1.52 12.28 14.46
CA CYS A 199 -1.59 11.32 13.36
C CYS A 199 -2.35 11.92 12.17
N VAL A 200 -1.99 11.51 10.97
CA VAL A 200 -2.80 11.72 9.78
C VAL A 200 -3.69 10.52 9.56
N LYS A 201 -4.98 10.79 9.32
CA LYS A 201 -5.96 9.80 8.88
C LYS A 201 -6.12 9.93 7.39
N VAL A 202 -5.88 8.84 6.67
CA VAL A 202 -6.10 8.76 5.24
C VAL A 202 -7.21 7.76 4.93
N TYR A 203 -7.92 7.99 3.81
CA TYR A 203 -8.91 7.09 3.27
C TYR A 203 -8.35 6.47 2.00
N ASP A 204 -8.08 5.18 2.04
CA ASP A 204 -7.58 4.40 0.91
C ASP A 204 -8.75 3.68 0.24
N TRP A 205 -8.81 3.77 -1.09
CA TRP A 205 -9.84 3.15 -1.90
C TRP A 205 -9.35 2.88 -3.32
N THR A 206 -10.01 1.96 -4.02
CA THR A 206 -9.71 1.68 -5.43
C THR A 206 -10.99 1.70 -6.27
N PRO A 207 -10.95 2.24 -7.50
CA PRO A 207 -12.08 2.14 -8.43
C PRO A 207 -12.31 0.72 -8.94
N LEU A 208 -11.34 -0.18 -8.78
CA LEU A 208 -11.41 -1.56 -9.23
C LEU A 208 -12.30 -2.42 -8.34
N GLU A 209 -12.36 -2.10 -7.04
CA GLU A 209 -13.18 -2.85 -6.08
C GLU A 209 -13.85 -1.88 -5.07
N LYS A 210 -15.19 -1.77 -5.13
CA LYS A 210 -15.95 -0.83 -4.30
C LYS A 210 -15.96 -1.16 -2.80
N SER A 211 -15.66 -2.40 -2.43
CA SER A 211 -15.56 -2.86 -1.04
C SER A 211 -14.20 -2.61 -0.41
N ALA A 212 -13.15 -2.48 -1.23
CA ALA A 212 -11.81 -2.17 -0.77
C ALA A 212 -11.70 -0.70 -0.34
N ARG A 213 -12.06 -0.44 0.92
CA ARG A 213 -12.04 0.90 1.53
C ARG A 213 -11.58 0.80 2.96
N GLU A 214 -10.57 1.61 3.29
CA GLU A 214 -9.93 1.58 4.59
C GLU A 214 -9.64 2.99 5.10
N TYR A 215 -9.69 3.16 6.41
CA TYR A 215 -8.98 4.25 7.06
C TYR A 215 -7.63 3.75 7.57
N LYS A 216 -6.57 4.49 7.24
CA LYS A 216 -5.21 4.24 7.74
C LYS A 216 -4.73 5.43 8.54
N TYR A 217 -4.09 5.17 9.69
CA TYR A 217 -3.59 6.21 10.59
C TYR A 217 -2.07 6.13 10.66
N HIS A 218 -1.40 7.15 10.15
CA HIS A 218 0.05 7.26 10.19
C HIS A 218 0.47 8.29 11.24
N CYS A 219 1.38 7.91 12.14
CA CYS A 219 1.72 8.73 13.30
C CYS A 219 3.21 9.05 13.35
N PRO A 220 3.59 10.33 13.68
CA PRO A 220 4.96 10.78 13.59
C PRO A 220 5.88 10.16 14.67
N GLN A 221 5.34 9.71 15.81
CA GLN A 221 6.11 9.06 16.87
C GLN A 221 6.76 7.75 16.41
N VAL A 222 6.16 7.10 15.42
CA VAL A 222 6.66 5.86 14.82
C VAL A 222 7.23 6.12 13.44
N GLY A 223 6.76 7.18 12.76
CA GLY A 223 7.01 7.41 11.35
C GLY A 223 6.50 6.22 10.52
N ALA A 224 5.28 5.75 10.82
CA ALA A 224 4.65 4.61 10.15
C ALA A 224 3.15 4.57 10.40
N LEU A 225 2.48 3.66 9.72
CA LEU A 225 1.12 3.22 9.99
C LEU A 225 1.03 2.66 11.43
N VAL A 226 -0.02 3.00 12.17
CA VAL A 226 -0.29 2.43 13.50
C VAL A 226 -1.61 1.68 13.57
N LEU A 227 -2.55 2.01 12.68
CA LEU A 227 -3.88 1.40 12.63
C LEU A 227 -4.44 1.42 11.21
N THR A 228 -5.03 0.31 10.80
CA THR A 228 -5.93 0.19 9.65
C THR A 228 -7.32 -0.19 10.14
N GLU A 229 -8.35 0.48 9.65
CA GLU A 229 -9.75 0.16 9.87
C GLU A 229 -10.40 -0.19 8.53
N ASP A 230 -10.74 -1.46 8.32
CA ASP A 230 -11.50 -1.92 7.17
C ASP A 230 -12.96 -1.46 7.29
N LEU A 231 -13.47 -0.76 6.29
CA LEU A 231 -14.80 -0.16 6.34
C LEU A 231 -15.92 -1.10 5.87
N GLU A 232 -15.60 -2.25 5.30
CA GLU A 232 -16.58 -3.27 4.94
C GLU A 232 -16.84 -4.22 6.10
N THR A 233 -15.78 -4.66 6.77
CA THR A 233 -15.85 -5.67 7.83
C THR A 233 -15.86 -5.06 9.22
N GLY A 234 -15.35 -3.83 9.37
CA GLY A 234 -15.10 -3.19 10.66
C GLY A 234 -13.90 -3.79 11.41
N SER A 235 -13.08 -4.62 10.76
CA SER A 235 -11.88 -5.18 11.37
C SER A 235 -10.80 -4.12 11.55
N ARG A 236 -9.92 -4.35 12.53
CA ARG A 236 -8.82 -3.44 12.86
C ARG A 236 -7.51 -4.21 12.85
N SER A 237 -6.56 -3.73 12.05
CA SER A 237 -5.17 -4.18 12.08
C SER A 237 -4.34 -3.15 12.83
N GLU A 238 -3.77 -3.52 13.96
CA GLU A 238 -3.08 -2.62 14.88
C GLU A 238 -1.59 -2.91 14.93
N LEU A 239 -0.78 -1.85 14.95
CA LEU A 239 0.65 -1.97 15.24
C LEU A 239 0.83 -2.55 16.66
N VAL A 240 1.55 -3.66 16.77
CA VAL A 240 1.82 -4.35 18.04
C VAL A 240 3.30 -4.35 18.42
N ASN A 241 4.20 -4.20 17.43
CA ASN A 241 5.63 -4.12 17.68
C ASN A 241 6.36 -3.23 16.68
N VAL A 242 7.35 -2.50 17.17
CA VAL A 242 8.30 -1.70 16.37
C VAL A 242 9.70 -2.03 16.84
N SER A 243 10.58 -2.42 15.92
CA SER A 243 12.01 -2.52 16.16
C SER A 243 12.70 -1.48 15.26
N GLN A 244 13.49 -0.63 15.87
CA GLN A 244 14.37 0.30 15.14
C GLN A 244 15.74 -0.36 14.91
N PRO A 245 16.50 0.05 13.85
CA PRO A 245 17.83 -0.47 13.59
C PRO A 245 18.79 -0.20 14.75
#